data_3277c6081b44888a543b9a0f4d01d037
#
_entry.id   3277c6081b44888a543b9a0f4d01d037
#
_cell.length_a   1.000
_cell.length_b   1.000
_cell.length_c   1.000
_cell.angle_alpha   90.00
_cell.angle_beta   90.00
_cell.angle_gamma   90.00
#
_symmetry.space_group_name_H-M   'P 1'
#
loop_
_entity.id
_entity.type
_entity.pdbx_description
1 polymer ?
#
loop_
_entity_poly.entity_id
_entity_poly.type
_entity_poly.pdbx_seq_one_letter_code
_entity_poly.pdbx_strand_id
1 'polypeptide(L)'
;MNNEKEEKALEKKRLKQEKYYMASQWQLMGRKLVKHKMALISFFILGMLYAGAILAPFLAPKGLEDYSGSYSDAPPTKIHFFHEGEFMGPFVYRYKIERDLFENKIFTEDKAVPYKISFFVRGSTYKLLGFIQSDIHLFGVENVEEEGVKDQAQVLLFGADKLG
;
A
#
# COMPACT_ATOMS: atom_id res chain seq x y z
N MET A 1 -51.63 0.65 -34.88
CA MET A 1 -50.17 0.52 -34.67
C MET A 1 -49.60 1.50 -33.63
N ASN A 2 -50.20 2.70 -33.41
CA ASN A 2 -49.77 3.64 -32.32
C ASN A 2 -50.25 3.23 -30.92
N ASN A 3 -51.51 2.77 -30.77
CA ASN A 3 -52.10 2.42 -29.47
C ASN A 3 -51.37 1.28 -28.75
N GLU A 4 -50.91 0.27 -29.49
CA GLU A 4 -50.15 -0.87 -28.91
C GLU A 4 -48.79 -0.47 -28.33
N LYS A 5 -48.13 0.54 -28.92
CA LYS A 5 -46.86 1.08 -28.40
C LYS A 5 -47.08 1.93 -27.13
N GLU A 6 -48.18 2.64 -27.06
CA GLU A 6 -48.57 3.43 -25.89
C GLU A 6 -48.96 2.53 -24.70
N GLU A 7 -49.76 1.49 -24.93
CA GLU A 7 -50.09 0.52 -23.88
C GLU A 7 -48.87 -0.18 -23.31
N LYS A 8 -47.98 -0.67 -24.16
CA LYS A 8 -46.70 -1.29 -23.70
C LYS A 8 -45.81 -0.31 -22.95
N ALA A 9 -45.83 0.98 -23.29
CA ALA A 9 -45.10 2.01 -22.58
C ALA A 9 -45.71 2.32 -21.21
N LEU A 10 -47.04 2.31 -21.11
CA LEU A 10 -47.78 2.50 -19.86
C LEU A 10 -47.59 1.32 -18.88
N GLU A 11 -47.68 0.10 -19.41
CA GLU A 11 -47.42 -1.12 -18.64
C GLU A 11 -46.03 -1.17 -18.10
N LYS A 12 -45.01 -0.83 -18.93
CA LYS A 12 -43.61 -0.72 -18.50
C LYS A 12 -43.40 0.35 -17.42
N LYS A 13 -44.14 1.44 -17.45
CA LYS A 13 -44.13 2.48 -16.39
C LYS A 13 -44.74 1.97 -15.08
N ARG A 14 -45.88 1.26 -15.15
CA ARG A 14 -46.54 0.64 -13.98
C ARG A 14 -45.61 -0.40 -13.31
N LEU A 15 -45.05 -1.30 -14.05
CA LEU A 15 -44.12 -2.31 -13.56
C LEU A 15 -42.87 -1.68 -12.92
N LYS A 16 -42.37 -0.56 -13.44
CA LYS A 16 -41.27 0.17 -12.82
C LYS A 16 -41.66 0.82 -11.49
N GLN A 17 -42.89 1.35 -11.39
CA GLN A 17 -43.41 1.93 -10.17
C GLN A 17 -43.65 0.86 -9.09
N GLU A 18 -44.26 -0.28 -9.43
CA GLU A 18 -44.44 -1.41 -8.50
C GLU A 18 -43.10 -1.93 -7.97
N LYS A 19 -42.11 -2.13 -8.84
CA LYS A 19 -40.75 -2.50 -8.41
C LYS A 19 -40.09 -1.44 -7.53
N TYR A 20 -40.44 -0.19 -7.67
CA TYR A 20 -39.93 0.88 -6.80
C TYR A 20 -40.56 0.84 -5.42
N TYR A 21 -41.87 0.61 -5.32
CA TYR A 21 -42.59 0.49 -4.04
C TYR A 21 -42.27 -0.79 -3.27
N MET A 22 -41.95 -1.88 -3.99
CA MET A 22 -41.56 -3.15 -3.37
C MET A 22 -40.06 -3.24 -3.10
N ALA A 23 -39.28 -2.23 -3.44
CA ALA A 23 -37.84 -2.22 -3.20
C ALA A 23 -37.52 -2.10 -1.70
N SER A 24 -36.66 -2.99 -1.20
CA SER A 24 -36.12 -2.89 0.16
C SER A 24 -35.48 -1.52 0.40
N GLN A 25 -35.52 -1.03 1.65
CA GLN A 25 -34.88 0.25 2.03
C GLN A 25 -33.41 0.32 1.58
N TRP A 26 -32.69 -0.78 1.64
CA TRP A 26 -31.30 -0.89 1.17
C TRP A 26 -31.16 -0.65 -0.34
N GLN A 27 -32.10 -1.16 -1.13
CA GLN A 27 -32.12 -0.92 -2.58
C GLN A 27 -32.43 0.54 -2.93
N LEU A 28 -33.31 1.19 -2.16
CA LEU A 28 -33.63 2.61 -2.32
C LEU A 28 -32.43 3.50 -1.96
N MET A 29 -31.74 3.18 -0.86
CA MET A 29 -30.51 3.85 -0.43
C MET A 29 -29.41 3.71 -1.48
N GLY A 30 -29.17 2.49 -1.98
CA GLY A 30 -28.18 2.23 -3.02
C GLY A 30 -28.47 3.01 -4.31
N ARG A 31 -29.75 3.06 -4.74
CA ARG A 31 -30.13 3.85 -5.92
C ARG A 31 -29.94 5.36 -5.72
N LYS A 32 -30.20 5.88 -4.52
CA LYS A 32 -29.93 7.28 -4.17
C LYS A 32 -28.44 7.57 -4.15
N LEU A 33 -27.63 6.68 -3.58
CA LEU A 33 -26.16 6.79 -3.53
C LEU A 33 -25.58 6.89 -4.95
N VAL A 34 -25.97 5.97 -5.85
CA VAL A 34 -25.47 5.95 -7.24
C VAL A 34 -25.87 7.20 -8.02
N LYS A 35 -27.01 7.82 -7.71
CA LYS A 35 -27.42 9.08 -8.33
C LYS A 35 -26.63 10.29 -7.84
N HIS A 36 -26.06 10.21 -6.66
CA HIS A 36 -25.30 11.32 -6.05
C HIS A 36 -23.81 11.16 -6.34
N LYS A 37 -23.31 11.82 -7.38
CA LYS A 37 -21.92 11.69 -7.87
C LYS A 37 -20.87 11.89 -6.76
N MET A 38 -21.05 12.92 -5.92
CA MET A 38 -20.10 13.20 -4.83
C MET A 38 -20.08 12.09 -3.79
N ALA A 39 -21.24 11.53 -3.43
CA ALA A 39 -21.31 10.40 -2.50
C ALA A 39 -20.67 9.13 -3.07
N LEU A 40 -20.80 8.91 -4.38
CA LEU A 40 -20.15 7.79 -5.06
C LEU A 40 -18.62 7.93 -5.03
N ILE A 41 -18.10 9.13 -5.35
CA ILE A 41 -16.65 9.41 -5.29
C ILE A 41 -16.13 9.18 -3.86
N SER A 42 -16.80 9.74 -2.85
CA SER A 42 -16.43 9.56 -1.44
C SER A 42 -16.45 8.08 -1.02
N PHE A 43 -17.43 7.31 -1.50
CA PHE A 43 -17.51 5.87 -1.25
C PHE A 43 -16.30 5.12 -1.82
N PHE A 44 -15.89 5.44 -3.05
CA PHE A 44 -14.70 4.82 -3.64
C PHE A 44 -13.41 5.21 -2.92
N ILE A 45 -13.24 6.50 -2.57
CA ILE A 45 -12.08 6.96 -1.81
C ILE A 45 -12.00 6.24 -0.46
N LEU A 46 -13.12 6.18 0.26
CA LEU A 46 -13.19 5.51 1.55
C LEU A 46 -12.90 4.00 1.41
N GLY A 47 -13.49 3.35 0.40
CA GLY A 47 -13.22 1.94 0.09
C GLY A 47 -11.75 1.68 -0.21
N MET A 48 -11.09 2.56 -0.97
CA MET A 48 -9.67 2.46 -1.27
C MET A 48 -8.81 2.62 -0.01
N LEU A 49 -9.15 3.56 0.88
CA LEU A 49 -8.45 3.75 2.15
C LEU A 49 -8.58 2.52 3.07
N TYR A 50 -9.78 1.96 3.19
CA TYR A 50 -9.98 0.72 3.97
C TYR A 50 -9.27 -0.48 3.35
N ALA A 51 -9.30 -0.62 2.03
CA ALA A 51 -8.55 -1.67 1.35
C ALA A 51 -7.04 -1.52 1.59
N GLY A 52 -6.51 -0.29 1.51
CA GLY A 52 -5.11 0.00 1.85
C GLY A 52 -4.78 -0.34 3.30
N ALA A 53 -5.65 -0.01 4.25
CA ALA A 53 -5.45 -0.33 5.66
C ALA A 53 -5.44 -1.85 5.92
N ILE A 54 -6.33 -2.60 5.28
CA ILE A 54 -6.39 -4.06 5.39
C ILE A 54 -5.14 -4.72 4.78
N LEU A 55 -4.67 -4.18 3.65
CA LEU A 55 -3.50 -4.69 2.94
C LEU A 55 -2.18 -4.09 3.45
N ALA A 56 -2.21 -3.21 4.45
CA ALA A 56 -1.02 -2.51 4.95
C ALA A 56 0.15 -3.46 5.29
N PRO A 57 -0.04 -4.61 5.94
CA PRO A 57 1.07 -5.53 6.23
C PRO A 57 1.72 -6.11 4.97
N PHE A 58 0.95 -6.29 3.89
CA PHE A 58 1.44 -6.73 2.59
C PHE A 58 2.13 -5.60 1.82
N LEU A 59 1.59 -4.37 1.90
CA LEU A 59 2.11 -3.19 1.22
C LEU A 59 3.40 -2.65 1.86
N ALA A 60 3.59 -2.89 3.17
CA ALA A 60 4.77 -2.45 3.88
C ALA A 60 5.99 -3.33 3.54
N PRO A 61 7.16 -2.73 3.28
CA PRO A 61 8.39 -3.48 3.01
C PRO A 61 8.98 -4.15 4.25
N LYS A 62 8.47 -3.83 5.44
CA LYS A 62 8.95 -4.30 6.75
C LYS A 62 7.77 -4.64 7.65
N GLY A 63 7.92 -5.65 8.49
CA GLY A 63 6.92 -6.01 9.48
C GLY A 63 6.79 -4.99 10.60
N LEU A 64 5.61 -4.94 11.22
CA LEU A 64 5.34 -4.03 12.35
C LEU A 64 6.18 -4.32 13.60
N GLU A 65 6.67 -5.55 13.75
CA GLU A 65 7.46 -5.99 14.90
C GLU A 65 8.98 -6.01 14.60
N ASP A 66 9.39 -5.65 13.38
CA ASP A 66 10.78 -5.62 12.97
C ASP A 66 11.44 -4.29 13.38
N TYR A 67 11.77 -4.18 14.63
CA TYR A 67 12.48 -3.02 15.16
C TYR A 67 13.98 -3.12 14.85
N SER A 68 14.53 -2.05 14.32
CA SER A 68 15.96 -1.93 14.06
C SER A 68 16.50 -0.70 14.77
N GLY A 69 16.98 -0.87 16.02
CA GLY A 69 17.53 0.23 16.80
C GLY A 69 18.66 0.99 16.11
N SER A 70 19.32 0.38 15.13
CA SER A 70 20.33 1.02 14.29
C SER A 70 19.71 2.12 13.44
N TYR A 71 18.53 1.87 12.87
CA TYR A 71 17.83 2.79 11.97
C TYR A 71 16.89 3.77 12.67
N SER A 72 16.89 3.84 14.03
CA SER A 72 16.08 4.83 14.73
C SER A 72 16.43 6.25 14.26
N ASP A 73 15.40 7.05 13.99
CA ASP A 73 15.48 8.40 13.44
C ASP A 73 16.14 8.47 12.03
N ALA A 74 16.18 7.36 11.28
CA ALA A 74 16.77 7.34 9.95
C ALA A 74 15.92 8.16 8.95
N PRO A 75 16.57 8.91 8.04
CA PRO A 75 15.87 9.64 7.00
C PRO A 75 15.27 8.67 5.96
N PRO A 76 14.31 9.14 5.12
CA PRO A 76 13.79 8.37 4.02
C PRO A 76 14.90 7.87 3.09
N THR A 77 14.84 6.60 2.71
CA THR A 77 15.82 5.98 1.80
C THR A 77 15.62 6.51 0.39
N LYS A 78 16.70 6.95 -0.24
CA LYS A 78 16.67 7.40 -1.63
C LYS A 78 16.69 6.22 -2.59
N ILE A 79 15.75 6.21 -3.52
CA ILE A 79 15.70 5.21 -4.59
C ILE A 79 16.55 5.70 -5.75
N HIS A 80 17.53 4.88 -6.13
CA HIS A 80 18.43 5.13 -7.25
C HIS A 80 18.08 4.21 -8.43
N PHE A 81 18.44 4.63 -9.64
CA PHE A 81 18.22 3.86 -10.87
C PHE A 81 19.51 3.62 -11.65
N PHE A 82 20.55 4.42 -11.37
CA PHE A 82 21.84 4.34 -12.04
C PHE A 82 22.96 4.12 -11.02
N HIS A 83 23.80 3.12 -11.27
CA HIS A 83 25.01 2.84 -10.52
C HIS A 83 26.21 2.89 -11.48
N GLU A 84 27.21 3.72 -11.18
CA GLU A 84 28.41 3.92 -12.01
C GLU A 84 28.12 4.23 -13.49
N GLY A 85 26.95 4.84 -13.78
CA GLY A 85 26.53 5.20 -15.13
C GLY A 85 25.70 4.13 -15.85
N GLU A 86 25.53 2.96 -15.28
CA GLU A 86 24.69 1.88 -15.80
C GLU A 86 23.31 1.88 -15.20
N PHE A 87 22.26 1.64 -16.01
CA PHE A 87 20.91 1.52 -15.55
C PHE A 87 20.66 0.12 -14.98
N MET A 88 20.44 0.03 -13.66
CA MET A 88 20.19 -1.23 -12.94
C MET A 88 18.74 -1.45 -12.51
N GLY A 89 17.83 -0.51 -12.80
CA GLY A 89 16.49 -0.49 -12.25
C GLY A 89 16.44 0.13 -10.84
N PRO A 90 15.32 0.01 -10.10
CA PRO A 90 15.21 0.60 -8.78
C PRO A 90 16.07 -0.14 -7.76
N PHE A 91 16.91 0.59 -7.05
CA PHE A 91 17.73 0.06 -5.97
C PHE A 91 17.98 1.11 -4.89
N VAL A 92 18.44 0.66 -3.73
CA VAL A 92 18.83 1.49 -2.60
C VAL A 92 20.24 1.17 -2.15
N TYR A 93 20.88 2.12 -1.51
CA TYR A 93 22.09 1.89 -0.78
C TYR A 93 21.80 1.66 0.70
N ARG A 94 22.65 0.85 1.36
CA ARG A 94 22.61 0.72 2.81
C ARG A 94 23.08 2.01 3.45
N TYR A 95 22.48 2.38 4.58
CA TYR A 95 23.00 3.46 5.39
C TYR A 95 24.18 3.00 6.24
N LYS A 96 25.28 3.72 6.13
CA LYS A 96 26.40 3.69 7.08
C LYS A 96 26.08 4.68 8.19
N ILE A 97 26.08 4.18 9.43
CA ILE A 97 25.68 4.95 10.60
C ILE A 97 26.93 5.36 11.35
N GLU A 98 27.19 6.64 11.38
CA GLU A 98 28.27 7.26 12.17
C GLU A 98 27.63 8.08 13.30
N ARG A 99 28.39 8.31 14.38
CA ARG A 99 27.94 9.18 15.45
C ARG A 99 28.78 10.45 15.47
N ASP A 100 28.10 11.57 15.62
CA ASP A 100 28.72 12.87 15.84
C ASP A 100 29.27 13.00 17.28
N LEU A 101 30.05 14.04 17.54
CA LEU A 101 30.57 14.42 18.88
C LEU A 101 29.48 14.61 19.95
N PHE A 102 28.23 14.84 19.50
CA PHE A 102 27.04 14.98 20.35
C PHE A 102 26.19 13.70 20.41
N GLU A 103 26.76 12.55 20.00
CA GLU A 103 26.08 11.24 19.91
C GLU A 103 24.88 11.19 18.93
N ASN A 104 24.66 12.20 18.09
CA ASN A 104 23.65 12.15 17.06
C ASN A 104 24.06 11.18 15.95
N LYS A 105 23.10 10.40 15.44
CA LYS A 105 23.33 9.49 14.31
C LYS A 105 23.40 10.28 13.01
N ILE A 106 24.45 10.08 12.26
CA ILE A 106 24.63 10.61 10.89
C ILE A 106 24.47 9.41 9.94
N PHE A 107 23.51 9.51 9.04
CA PHE A 107 23.21 8.50 8.04
C PHE A 107 23.83 8.89 6.70
N THR A 108 24.80 8.12 6.23
CA THR A 108 25.44 8.29 4.91
C THR A 108 25.18 7.07 4.06
N GLU A 109 24.94 7.26 2.76
CA GLU A 109 24.76 6.15 1.83
C GLU A 109 26.09 5.43 1.56
N ASP A 110 26.14 4.13 1.82
CA ASP A 110 27.25 3.28 1.42
C ASP A 110 27.10 2.86 -0.04
N LYS A 111 27.76 3.57 -0.94
CA LYS A 111 27.66 3.37 -2.39
C LYS A 111 28.45 2.16 -2.91
N ALA A 112 29.07 1.37 -2.03
CA ALA A 112 29.85 0.23 -2.44
C ALA A 112 29.01 -0.89 -3.06
N VAL A 113 27.80 -1.12 -2.49
CA VAL A 113 26.93 -2.22 -2.94
C VAL A 113 25.52 -1.71 -3.17
N PRO A 114 24.99 -1.80 -4.41
CA PRO A 114 23.60 -1.48 -4.72
C PRO A 114 22.69 -2.67 -4.38
N TYR A 115 21.64 -2.44 -3.57
CA TYR A 115 20.66 -3.45 -3.21
C TYR A 115 19.39 -3.24 -4.03
N LYS A 116 19.09 -4.18 -4.93
CA LYS A 116 17.92 -4.09 -5.81
C LYS A 116 16.62 -4.18 -5.03
N ILE A 117 15.65 -3.35 -5.42
CA ILE A 117 14.27 -3.46 -4.96
C ILE A 117 13.57 -4.46 -5.86
N SER A 118 13.10 -5.55 -5.26
CA SER A 118 12.34 -6.59 -5.92
C SER A 118 10.88 -6.56 -5.47
N PHE A 119 9.97 -7.04 -6.34
CA PHE A 119 8.56 -7.21 -5.99
C PHE A 119 8.31 -8.63 -5.47
N PHE A 120 7.32 -8.75 -4.59
CA PHE A 120 6.92 -10.02 -3.97
C PHE A 120 8.07 -10.71 -3.21
N VAL A 121 8.78 -9.92 -2.42
CA VAL A 121 9.90 -10.42 -1.58
C VAL A 121 9.38 -11.13 -0.33
N ARG A 122 10.10 -12.14 0.08
CA ARG A 122 9.88 -12.77 1.39
C ARG A 122 10.58 -11.94 2.47
N GLY A 123 9.84 -11.68 3.52
CA GLY A 123 10.30 -10.90 4.67
C GLY A 123 9.78 -11.47 5.97
N SER A 124 9.53 -10.61 6.94
CA SER A 124 8.91 -10.98 8.22
C SER A 124 7.51 -11.53 8.04
N THR A 125 7.16 -12.52 8.85
CA THR A 125 5.82 -13.09 8.84
C THR A 125 4.80 -12.14 9.45
N TYR A 126 3.70 -11.93 8.78
CA TYR A 126 2.57 -11.13 9.25
C TYR A 126 1.25 -11.89 9.12
N LYS A 127 0.22 -11.41 9.82
CA LYS A 127 -1.13 -11.95 9.74
C LYS A 127 -2.05 -10.99 9.00
N LEU A 128 -2.38 -11.31 7.75
CA LEU A 128 -3.38 -10.57 7.00
C LEU A 128 -4.76 -10.88 7.56
N LEU A 129 -5.58 -9.85 7.81
CA LEU A 129 -6.92 -9.96 8.44
C LEU A 129 -6.92 -10.71 9.80
N GLY A 130 -5.76 -10.87 10.43
CA GLY A 130 -5.61 -11.56 11.72
C GLY A 130 -5.55 -13.09 11.68
N PHE A 131 -5.84 -13.73 10.53
CA PHE A 131 -5.89 -15.20 10.41
C PHE A 131 -5.08 -15.78 9.24
N ILE A 132 -4.79 -15.00 8.19
CA ILE A 132 -3.98 -15.48 7.06
C ILE A 132 -2.52 -15.14 7.33
N GLN A 133 -1.71 -16.13 7.64
CA GLN A 133 -0.27 -15.96 7.82
C GLN A 133 0.42 -15.91 6.45
N SER A 134 1.24 -14.88 6.22
CA SER A 134 2.04 -14.69 5.01
C SER A 134 3.39 -14.07 5.37
N ASP A 135 4.38 -14.30 4.52
CA ASP A 135 5.73 -13.74 4.58
C ASP A 135 6.07 -12.91 3.33
N ILE A 136 5.10 -12.79 2.41
CA ILE A 136 5.31 -12.10 1.13
C ILE A 136 4.90 -10.63 1.26
N HIS A 137 5.84 -9.73 1.04
CA HIS A 137 5.62 -8.28 0.96
C HIS A 137 5.57 -7.83 -0.50
N LEU A 138 4.82 -6.76 -0.79
CA LEU A 138 4.65 -6.24 -2.16
C LEU A 138 5.99 -5.86 -2.79
N PHE A 139 6.89 -5.27 -2.01
CA PHE A 139 8.23 -4.90 -2.44
C PHE A 139 9.16 -4.86 -1.24
N GLY A 140 10.44 -4.98 -1.50
CA GLY A 140 11.49 -4.92 -0.49
C GLY A 140 12.86 -5.09 -1.11
N VAL A 141 13.87 -5.15 -0.28
CA VAL A 141 15.23 -5.45 -0.70
C VAL A 141 15.45 -6.95 -0.58
N GLU A 142 15.99 -7.56 -1.61
CA GLU A 142 16.50 -8.92 -1.51
C GLU A 142 17.70 -8.92 -0.55
N ASN A 143 17.51 -9.53 0.63
CA ASN A 143 18.57 -9.64 1.62
C ASN A 143 19.66 -10.58 1.09
N VAL A 144 20.76 -10.00 0.71
CA VAL A 144 22.02 -10.74 0.57
C VAL A 144 22.57 -10.87 1.98
N GLU A 145 22.58 -12.09 2.52
CA GLU A 145 23.26 -12.38 3.80
C GLU A 145 24.76 -12.15 3.62
N GLU A 146 25.22 -10.94 3.91
CA GLU A 146 26.64 -10.65 4.00
C GLU A 146 27.12 -11.03 5.40
N GLU A 147 28.04 -12.02 5.48
CA GLU A 147 28.66 -12.41 6.74
C GLU A 147 29.30 -11.19 7.42
N GLY A 148 28.87 -10.88 8.64
CA GLY A 148 29.42 -9.81 9.48
C GLY A 148 28.72 -8.46 9.38
N VAL A 149 27.70 -8.30 8.55
CA VAL A 149 26.93 -7.07 8.42
C VAL A 149 25.68 -7.13 9.31
N LYS A 150 25.69 -6.36 10.40
CA LYS A 150 24.54 -6.30 11.34
C LYS A 150 23.34 -5.55 10.80
N ASP A 151 23.55 -4.60 9.89
CA ASP A 151 22.52 -3.69 9.42
C ASP A 151 22.25 -3.93 7.94
N GLN A 152 21.16 -4.63 7.64
CA GLN A 152 20.72 -4.91 6.27
C GLN A 152 20.18 -3.64 5.61
N ALA A 153 20.30 -3.53 4.29
CA ALA A 153 19.67 -2.45 3.54
C ALA A 153 18.16 -2.53 3.69
N GLN A 154 17.52 -1.39 3.93
CA GLN A 154 16.08 -1.29 4.14
C GLN A 154 15.47 -0.21 3.27
N VAL A 155 14.22 -0.43 2.82
CA VAL A 155 13.45 0.60 2.12
C VAL A 155 12.59 1.33 3.14
N LEU A 156 13.02 2.51 3.53
CA LEU A 156 12.31 3.40 4.45
C LEU A 156 11.67 4.52 3.62
N LEU A 157 10.42 4.35 3.16
CA LEU A 157 9.75 5.32 2.29
C LEU A 157 9.57 6.69 2.95
N PHE A 158 9.29 6.70 4.24
CA PHE A 158 9.02 7.92 5.03
C PHE A 158 10.07 8.15 6.13
N GLY A 159 11.14 7.36 6.14
CA GLY A 159 12.09 7.32 7.23
C GLY A 159 11.65 6.36 8.35
N ALA A 160 12.40 6.37 9.45
CA ALA A 160 12.10 5.60 10.64
C ALA A 160 11.89 6.53 11.85
N ASP A 161 11.09 6.08 12.77
CA ASP A 161 10.88 6.73 14.05
C ASP A 161 11.97 6.35 15.08
N LYS A 162 11.74 6.64 16.36
CA LYS A 162 12.67 6.29 17.45
C LYS A 162 12.86 4.78 17.66
N LEU A 163 11.96 3.96 17.14
CA LEU A 163 12.03 2.50 17.24
C LEU A 163 12.80 1.86 16.06
N GLY A 164 12.90 2.56 14.93
CA GLY A 164 13.67 2.15 13.74
C GLY A 164 12.89 1.35 12.72
#